data_55dd755b0eb1378091ed660103cedc93
#
_entry.id   55dd755b0eb1378091ed660103cedc93
#
_cell.length_a   1.000
_cell.length_b   1.000
_cell.length_c   1.000
_cell.angle_alpha   90.00
_cell.angle_beta   90.00
_cell.angle_gamma   90.00
#
_symmetry.space_group_name_H-M   'P 1'
#
loop_
_entity.id
_entity.type
_entity.pdbx_description
1 polymer ?
#
loop_
_entity_poly.entity_id
_entity_poly.type
_entity_poly.pdbx_seq_one_letter_code
_entity_poly.pdbx_strand_id
1 'polypeptide(L)'
;MCEAPGSVVTLLCSGIQLYSAERRIADCILADVKRASMCTSAELARLSCSSEATITRLCHKLGFENYRKFQLALARDAMEQQEAQRMRDEGQDKLHQALLNILANREEELRATIQAIDTRQLRQILSLLRSCEVMEVVSEGGGLPVAFDASIRFSHLGKRCVSSAVHEKNLAFAQTLTPKDILIVLSASGQSARLEEVSAVAKGRNVPVLVITCDSHGPLAQLADYVMTTSNREQRLIEGSHAASLLSPNVLIEVLYYLLRMENL
;
A
#
# COMPACT_ATOMS: atom_id res chain seq x y z
N MET A 1 -3.63 -10.87 20.27
CA MET A 1 -3.03 -9.57 20.62
C MET A 1 -3.02 -8.78 19.31
N CYS A 2 -3.80 -7.71 19.18
CA CYS A 2 -3.72 -6.83 18.02
C CYS A 2 -2.33 -6.19 17.99
N GLU A 3 -1.55 -6.46 16.97
CA GLU A 3 -0.30 -5.74 16.70
C GLU A 3 -0.61 -4.25 16.58
N ALA A 4 0.24 -3.43 17.18
CA ALA A 4 0.10 -1.98 17.09
C ALA A 4 0.23 -1.56 15.61
N PRO A 5 -0.64 -0.69 15.11
CA PRO A 5 -0.51 -0.18 13.76
C PRO A 5 0.87 0.46 13.58
N GLY A 6 1.43 0.35 12.37
CA GLY A 6 2.78 0.81 12.03
C GLY A 6 3.00 2.30 12.26
N SER A 7 4.07 2.84 11.69
CA SER A 7 4.44 4.26 11.79
C SER A 7 3.27 5.19 11.39
N VAL A 8 2.96 6.16 12.25
CA VAL A 8 1.92 7.18 12.01
C VAL A 8 2.22 7.97 10.74
N VAL A 9 3.49 8.38 10.57
CA VAL A 9 3.93 9.13 9.39
C VAL A 9 3.68 8.32 8.11
N THR A 10 3.96 7.01 8.13
CA THR A 10 3.67 6.14 6.98
C THR A 10 2.17 6.06 6.69
N LEU A 11 1.36 5.90 7.73
CA LEU A 11 -0.09 5.83 7.57
C LEU A 11 -0.69 7.13 7.04
N LEU A 12 -0.24 8.29 7.53
CA LEU A 12 -0.68 9.58 7.03
C LEU A 12 -0.27 9.83 5.57
N CYS A 13 0.83 9.22 5.14
CA CYS A 13 1.36 9.32 3.78
C CYS A 13 0.84 8.21 2.83
N SER A 14 0.12 7.21 3.32
CA SER A 14 -0.32 6.04 2.53
C SER A 14 -1.52 6.29 1.61
N GLY A 15 -1.94 7.56 1.42
CA GLY A 15 -3.08 7.88 0.55
C GLY A 15 -4.46 7.71 1.20
N ILE A 16 -4.53 7.51 2.51
CA ILE A 16 -5.80 7.48 3.25
C ILE A 16 -6.60 8.73 2.94
N GLN A 17 -7.86 8.55 2.57
CA GLN A 17 -8.78 9.66 2.32
C GLN A 17 -9.04 10.44 3.62
N LEU A 18 -8.44 11.60 3.76
CA LEU A 18 -8.60 12.49 4.91
C LEU A 18 -9.61 13.61 4.59
N TYR A 19 -10.58 13.81 5.48
CA TYR A 19 -11.46 14.97 5.42
C TYR A 19 -10.68 16.25 5.76
N SER A 20 -11.20 17.40 5.40
CA SER A 20 -10.52 18.71 5.53
C SER A 20 -9.94 18.97 6.94
N ALA A 21 -10.65 18.60 8.00
CA ALA A 21 -10.17 18.76 9.37
C ALA A 21 -9.08 17.71 9.73
N GLU A 22 -9.21 16.48 9.26
CA GLU A 22 -8.21 15.41 9.44
C GLU A 22 -6.92 15.72 8.68
N ARG A 23 -7.05 16.31 7.47
CA ARG A 23 -5.89 16.75 6.69
C ARG A 23 -5.10 17.83 7.40
N ARG A 24 -5.75 18.84 8.01
CA ARG A 24 -5.03 19.83 8.81
C ARG A 24 -4.26 19.24 9.97
N ILE A 25 -4.81 18.19 10.61
CA ILE A 25 -4.09 17.47 11.69
C ILE A 25 -2.88 16.75 11.08
N ALA A 26 -3.06 16.05 9.97
CA ALA A 26 -1.99 15.34 9.27
C ALA A 26 -0.87 16.30 8.85
N ASP A 27 -1.20 17.42 8.23
CA ASP A 27 -0.26 18.45 7.80
C ASP A 27 0.52 19.04 9.00
N CYS A 28 -0.19 19.30 10.12
CA CYS A 28 0.43 19.77 11.36
C CYS A 28 1.42 18.76 11.94
N ILE A 29 1.09 17.46 11.91
CA ILE A 29 1.97 16.39 12.38
C ILE A 29 3.18 16.26 11.45
N LEU A 30 2.97 16.25 10.14
CA LEU A 30 4.02 16.07 9.14
C LEU A 30 4.99 17.25 9.10
N ALA A 31 4.53 18.46 9.43
CA ALA A 31 5.38 19.65 9.53
C ALA A 31 6.40 19.57 10.68
N ASP A 32 6.04 18.98 11.82
CA ASP A 32 6.95 18.80 12.95
C ASP A 32 6.51 17.58 13.79
N VAL A 33 6.97 16.42 13.37
CA VAL A 33 6.66 15.11 14.02
C VAL A 33 7.10 15.09 15.48
N LYS A 34 8.27 15.67 15.77
CA LYS A 34 8.82 15.72 17.13
C LYS A 34 7.94 16.55 18.05
N ARG A 35 7.55 17.74 17.62
CA ARG A 35 6.63 18.60 18.40
C ARG A 35 5.27 17.93 18.58
N ALA A 36 4.71 17.36 17.51
CA ALA A 36 3.44 16.66 17.54
C ALA A 36 3.45 15.47 18.52
N SER A 37 4.55 14.71 18.60
CA SER A 37 4.69 13.59 19.52
C SER A 37 4.69 13.96 21.00
N MET A 38 5.02 15.21 21.33
CA MET A 38 5.03 15.74 22.70
C MET A 38 3.70 16.39 23.11
N CYS A 39 2.80 16.66 22.15
CA CYS A 39 1.55 17.34 22.40
C CYS A 39 0.52 16.41 23.06
N THR A 40 -0.30 16.96 23.94
CA THR A 40 -1.58 16.35 24.35
C THR A 40 -2.59 16.42 23.20
N SER A 41 -3.68 15.64 23.28
CA SER A 41 -4.77 15.72 22.27
C SER A 41 -5.34 17.12 22.14
N ALA A 42 -5.50 17.84 23.26
CA ALA A 42 -5.98 19.20 23.30
C ALA A 42 -5.01 20.19 22.62
N GLU A 43 -3.70 20.05 22.88
CA GLU A 43 -2.67 20.88 22.25
C GLU A 43 -2.57 20.64 20.76
N LEU A 44 -2.62 19.38 20.31
CA LEU A 44 -2.59 19.03 18.91
C LEU A 44 -3.86 19.53 18.18
N ALA A 45 -5.03 19.46 18.83
CA ALA A 45 -6.28 20.02 18.33
C ALA A 45 -6.17 21.52 18.10
N ARG A 46 -5.60 22.24 19.08
CA ARG A 46 -5.37 23.68 18.98
C ARG A 46 -4.40 24.04 17.86
N LEU A 47 -3.26 23.33 17.75
CA LEU A 47 -2.23 23.57 16.73
C LEU A 47 -2.75 23.33 15.31
N SER A 48 -3.59 22.33 15.14
CA SER A 48 -4.17 21.96 13.84
C SER A 48 -5.49 22.67 13.52
N CYS A 49 -5.93 23.62 14.36
CA CYS A 49 -7.23 24.28 14.23
C CYS A 49 -8.38 23.26 14.06
N SER A 50 -8.38 22.23 14.90
CA SER A 50 -9.36 21.14 14.88
C SER A 50 -9.96 20.92 16.28
N SER A 51 -10.76 19.86 16.47
CA SER A 51 -11.29 19.45 17.76
C SER A 51 -10.63 18.16 18.26
N GLU A 52 -10.60 17.94 19.57
CA GLU A 52 -10.11 16.66 20.15
C GLU A 52 -10.93 15.46 19.64
N ALA A 53 -12.22 15.64 19.41
CA ALA A 53 -13.06 14.62 18.80
C ALA A 53 -12.60 14.23 17.39
N THR A 54 -12.07 15.19 16.61
CA THR A 54 -11.51 14.94 15.27
C THR A 54 -10.17 14.18 15.38
N ILE A 55 -9.33 14.52 16.38
CA ILE A 55 -8.08 13.79 16.65
C ILE A 55 -8.39 12.34 17.02
N THR A 56 -9.35 12.11 17.92
CA THR A 56 -9.75 10.75 18.32
C THR A 56 -10.25 9.94 17.12
N ARG A 57 -11.07 10.55 16.25
CA ARG A 57 -11.53 9.89 15.01
C ARG A 57 -10.38 9.57 14.07
N LEU A 58 -9.42 10.47 13.91
CA LEU A 58 -8.23 10.22 13.10
C LEU A 58 -7.40 9.07 13.67
N CYS A 59 -7.18 9.01 14.99
CA CYS A 59 -6.49 7.89 15.63
C CYS A 59 -7.16 6.56 15.32
N HIS A 60 -8.48 6.46 15.49
CA HIS A 60 -9.22 5.23 15.18
C HIS A 60 -9.17 4.89 13.68
N LYS A 61 -9.26 5.89 12.81
CA LYS A 61 -9.16 5.70 11.36
C LYS A 61 -7.79 5.17 10.93
N LEU A 62 -6.73 5.57 11.64
CA LEU A 62 -5.36 5.08 11.44
C LEU A 62 -5.09 3.73 12.15
N GLY A 63 -6.12 3.14 12.80
CA GLY A 63 -6.03 1.86 13.47
C GLY A 63 -5.52 1.89 14.91
N PHE A 64 -5.39 3.07 15.53
CA PHE A 64 -4.97 3.21 16.93
C PHE A 64 -6.17 3.20 17.86
N GLU A 65 -6.10 2.40 18.93
CA GLU A 65 -7.18 2.30 19.93
C GLU A 65 -7.48 3.60 20.68
N ASN A 66 -6.45 4.43 20.86
CA ASN A 66 -6.56 5.70 21.57
C ASN A 66 -5.39 6.62 21.23
N TYR A 67 -5.52 7.90 21.66
CA TYR A 67 -4.50 8.90 21.42
C TYR A 67 -3.13 8.53 22.03
N ARG A 68 -3.09 7.87 23.18
CA ARG A 68 -1.83 7.48 23.84
C ARG A 68 -1.03 6.48 22.99
N LYS A 69 -1.69 5.48 22.39
CA LYS A 69 -1.02 4.53 21.47
C LYS A 69 -0.56 5.23 20.19
N PHE A 70 -1.38 6.13 19.65
CA PHE A 70 -1.03 6.98 18.53
C PHE A 70 0.20 7.86 18.84
N GLN A 71 0.21 8.55 19.99
CA GLN A 71 1.32 9.39 20.45
C GLN A 71 2.61 8.61 20.62
N LEU A 72 2.54 7.39 21.18
CA LEU A 72 3.71 6.52 21.34
C LEU A 72 4.31 6.11 19.99
N ALA A 73 3.47 5.78 19.02
CA ALA A 73 3.92 5.48 17.65
C ALA A 73 4.54 6.72 16.99
N LEU A 74 3.94 7.90 17.17
CA LEU A 74 4.47 9.16 16.68
C LEU A 74 5.81 9.54 17.35
N ALA A 75 5.97 9.25 18.64
CA ALA A 75 7.25 9.45 19.35
C ALA A 75 8.35 8.53 18.80
N ARG A 76 8.02 7.29 18.43
CA ARG A 76 8.95 6.38 17.75
C ARG A 76 9.37 6.93 16.39
N ASP A 77 8.43 7.41 15.58
CA ASP A 77 8.71 8.07 14.30
C ASP A 77 9.63 9.29 14.47
N ALA A 78 9.41 10.10 15.52
CA ALA A 78 10.25 11.25 15.83
C ALA A 78 11.69 10.86 16.23
N MET A 79 11.86 9.77 16.99
CA MET A 79 13.17 9.25 17.36
C MET A 79 13.94 8.74 16.14
N GLU A 80 13.29 7.98 15.27
CA GLU A 80 13.88 7.50 14.02
C GLU A 80 14.33 8.66 13.12
N GLN A 81 13.52 9.73 13.02
CA GLN A 81 13.90 10.94 12.28
C GLN A 81 15.09 11.66 12.93
N GLN A 82 15.13 11.73 14.26
CA GLN A 82 16.23 12.39 14.97
C GLN A 82 17.55 11.62 14.90
N GLU A 83 17.51 10.30 14.90
CA GLU A 83 18.68 9.45 14.68
C GLU A 83 19.23 9.63 13.27
N ALA A 84 18.37 9.64 12.27
CA ALA A 84 18.74 9.93 10.88
C ALA A 84 19.34 11.34 10.72
N GLN A 85 18.88 12.33 11.50
CA GLN A 85 19.41 13.69 11.51
C GLN A 85 20.79 13.77 12.20
N ARG A 86 20.98 13.10 13.36
CA ARG A 86 22.27 13.06 14.07
C ARG A 86 23.38 12.42 13.23
N MET A 87 23.07 11.37 12.51
CA MET A 87 24.01 10.74 11.58
C MET A 87 24.43 11.67 10.42
N ARG A 88 23.60 12.66 10.08
CA ARG A 88 23.92 13.68 9.05
C ARG A 88 24.92 14.73 9.54
N ASP A 89 24.94 15.02 10.84
CA ASP A 89 25.76 16.11 11.41
C ASP A 89 27.20 15.67 11.74
N GLU A 90 27.53 14.37 11.74
CA GLU A 90 28.83 13.83 12.11
C GLU A 90 29.86 13.75 10.96
N GLY A 91 29.73 14.55 9.92
CA GLY A 91 30.81 14.72 8.91
C GLY A 91 31.01 13.56 7.93
N GLN A 92 30.06 12.59 7.88
CA GLN A 92 30.04 11.57 6.84
C GLN A 92 29.61 12.15 5.49
N ASP A 93 30.12 11.57 4.41
CA ASP A 93 29.74 11.93 3.05
C ASP A 93 28.20 11.93 2.91
N LYS A 94 27.62 13.10 2.61
CA LYS A 94 26.17 13.30 2.46
C LYS A 94 25.54 12.33 1.45
N LEU A 95 26.29 11.96 0.42
CA LEU A 95 25.85 11.00 -0.58
C LEU A 95 25.76 9.60 0.02
N HIS A 96 26.77 9.17 0.76
CA HIS A 96 26.74 7.86 1.44
C HIS A 96 25.58 7.78 2.42
N GLN A 97 25.34 8.83 3.19
CA GLN A 97 24.19 8.89 4.12
C GLN A 97 22.84 8.83 3.41
N ALA A 98 22.72 9.51 2.26
CA ALA A 98 21.52 9.43 1.43
C ALA A 98 21.27 8.00 0.92
N LEU A 99 22.31 7.29 0.49
CA LEU A 99 22.22 5.89 0.05
C LEU A 99 21.78 4.97 1.19
N LEU A 100 22.34 5.13 2.40
CA LEU A 100 21.91 4.35 3.57
C LEU A 100 20.46 4.63 3.95
N ASN A 101 20.01 5.88 3.86
CA ASN A 101 18.62 6.25 4.11
C ASN A 101 17.66 5.63 3.08
N ILE A 102 18.03 5.63 1.81
CA ILE A 102 17.27 4.96 0.76
C ILE A 102 17.17 3.47 1.05
N LEU A 103 18.30 2.82 1.35
CA LEU A 103 18.33 1.39 1.67
C LEU A 103 17.42 1.06 2.85
N ALA A 104 17.58 1.74 3.98
CA ALA A 104 16.78 1.50 5.19
C ALA A 104 15.27 1.65 4.94
N ASN A 105 14.85 2.66 4.16
CA ASN A 105 13.44 2.83 3.81
C ASN A 105 12.93 1.72 2.89
N ARG A 106 13.74 1.22 1.95
CA ARG A 106 13.37 0.10 1.06
C ARG A 106 13.32 -1.23 1.81
N GLU A 107 14.25 -1.50 2.71
CA GLU A 107 14.23 -2.69 3.56
C GLU A 107 12.98 -2.75 4.44
N GLU A 108 12.62 -1.63 5.07
CA GLU A 108 11.44 -1.55 5.92
C GLU A 108 10.14 -1.66 5.11
N GLU A 109 10.09 -1.04 3.92
CA GLU A 109 8.95 -1.17 3.00
C GLU A 109 8.70 -2.63 2.62
N LEU A 110 9.75 -3.35 2.26
CA LEU A 110 9.69 -4.79 1.94
C LEU A 110 9.29 -5.61 3.16
N ARG A 111 9.91 -5.36 4.30
CA ARG A 111 9.61 -6.05 5.55
C ARG A 111 8.14 -5.90 5.92
N ALA A 112 7.63 -4.67 5.94
CA ALA A 112 6.24 -4.38 6.27
C ALA A 112 5.27 -5.03 5.27
N THR A 113 5.59 -5.03 3.98
CA THR A 113 4.78 -5.68 2.95
C THR A 113 4.69 -7.20 3.17
N ILE A 114 5.82 -7.86 3.42
CA ILE A 114 5.84 -9.32 3.64
C ILE A 114 5.14 -9.69 4.95
N GLN A 115 5.32 -8.92 6.01
CA GLN A 115 4.68 -9.15 7.31
C GLN A 115 3.15 -8.94 7.27
N ALA A 116 2.65 -8.12 6.36
CA ALA A 116 1.22 -7.89 6.17
C ALA A 116 0.49 -9.05 5.46
N ILE A 117 1.22 -10.05 4.95
CA ILE A 117 0.61 -11.17 4.23
C ILE A 117 -0.13 -12.10 5.20
N ASP A 118 -1.45 -12.20 5.05
CA ASP A 118 -2.23 -13.27 5.67
C ASP A 118 -1.99 -14.59 4.93
N THR A 119 -1.34 -15.53 5.61
CA THR A 119 -1.00 -16.84 5.02
C THR A 119 -2.22 -17.70 4.69
N ARG A 120 -3.36 -17.52 5.38
CA ARG A 120 -4.63 -18.22 5.06
C ARG A 120 -5.16 -17.70 3.73
N GLN A 121 -5.27 -16.38 3.60
CA GLN A 121 -5.72 -15.74 2.36
C GLN A 121 -4.76 -16.06 1.20
N LEU A 122 -3.45 -16.03 1.45
CA LEU A 122 -2.43 -16.37 0.44
C LEU A 122 -2.62 -17.80 -0.10
N ARG A 123 -2.92 -18.79 0.74
CA ARG A 123 -3.22 -20.17 0.27
C ARG A 123 -4.43 -20.21 -0.65
N GLN A 124 -5.49 -19.44 -0.35
CA GLN A 124 -6.67 -19.35 -1.22
C GLN A 124 -6.33 -18.71 -2.57
N ILE A 125 -5.57 -17.62 -2.56
CA ILE A 125 -5.07 -16.93 -3.75
C ILE A 125 -4.24 -17.91 -4.60
N LEU A 126 -3.29 -18.61 -4.01
CA LEU A 126 -2.44 -19.58 -4.74
C LEU A 126 -3.27 -20.73 -5.34
N SER A 127 -4.26 -21.25 -4.61
CA SER A 127 -5.16 -22.27 -5.15
C SER A 127 -5.94 -21.76 -6.37
N LEU A 128 -6.45 -20.53 -6.28
CA LEU A 128 -7.15 -19.88 -7.38
C LEU A 128 -6.24 -19.66 -8.59
N LEU A 129 -5.03 -19.12 -8.37
CA LEU A 129 -4.05 -18.90 -9.44
C LEU A 129 -3.57 -20.21 -10.09
N ARG A 130 -3.52 -21.32 -9.35
CA ARG A 130 -3.20 -22.65 -9.92
C ARG A 130 -4.31 -23.15 -10.83
N SER A 131 -5.56 -22.97 -10.45
CA SER A 131 -6.73 -23.52 -11.16
C SER A 131 -7.24 -22.63 -12.29
N CYS A 132 -6.95 -21.32 -12.29
CA CYS A 132 -7.49 -20.40 -13.28
C CYS A 132 -6.99 -20.71 -14.71
N GLU A 133 -7.88 -20.44 -15.69
CA GLU A 133 -7.58 -20.64 -17.12
C GLU A 133 -6.91 -19.41 -17.73
N VAL A 134 -7.41 -18.21 -17.39
CA VAL A 134 -6.91 -16.93 -17.87
C VAL A 134 -6.70 -15.98 -16.70
N MET A 135 -5.65 -15.17 -16.79
CA MET A 135 -5.36 -14.07 -15.88
C MET A 135 -5.37 -12.76 -16.65
N GLU A 136 -6.11 -11.77 -16.18
CA GLU A 136 -5.94 -10.41 -16.62
C GLU A 136 -5.27 -9.61 -15.51
N VAL A 137 -4.15 -8.91 -15.82
CA VAL A 137 -3.46 -8.04 -14.87
C VAL A 137 -3.60 -6.61 -15.35
N VAL A 138 -4.25 -5.78 -14.56
CA VAL A 138 -4.53 -4.38 -14.90
C VAL A 138 -3.89 -3.42 -13.91
N SER A 139 -3.41 -2.30 -14.43
CA SER A 139 -2.90 -1.18 -13.66
C SER A 139 -3.00 0.11 -14.47
N GLU A 140 -2.73 1.24 -13.82
CA GLU A 140 -2.62 2.55 -14.45
C GLU A 140 -1.33 3.27 -14.03
N GLY A 141 -0.90 4.21 -14.88
CA GLY A 141 0.23 5.08 -14.59
C GLY A 141 1.50 4.31 -14.23
N GLY A 142 2.09 4.64 -13.09
CA GLY A 142 3.34 4.04 -12.63
C GLY A 142 3.27 2.54 -12.33
N GLY A 143 2.10 1.96 -12.12
CA GLY A 143 1.94 0.52 -11.87
C GLY A 143 2.01 -0.36 -13.11
N LEU A 144 1.89 0.22 -14.32
CA LEU A 144 1.93 -0.53 -15.58
C LEU A 144 3.16 -1.43 -15.76
N PRO A 145 4.40 -0.99 -15.44
CA PRO A 145 5.56 -1.86 -15.56
C PRO A 145 5.43 -3.15 -14.75
N VAL A 146 4.86 -3.07 -13.54
CA VAL A 146 4.64 -4.25 -12.69
C VAL A 146 3.57 -5.16 -13.27
N ALA A 147 2.50 -4.60 -13.84
CA ALA A 147 1.45 -5.39 -14.50
C ALA A 147 1.99 -6.15 -15.72
N PHE A 148 2.85 -5.51 -16.52
CA PHE A 148 3.49 -6.17 -17.65
C PHE A 148 4.47 -7.26 -17.20
N ASP A 149 5.32 -7.00 -16.19
CA ASP A 149 6.21 -8.01 -15.62
C ASP A 149 5.42 -9.20 -15.06
N ALA A 150 4.33 -8.96 -14.32
CA ALA A 150 3.44 -9.99 -13.84
C ALA A 150 2.89 -10.86 -14.98
N SER A 151 2.45 -10.24 -16.07
CA SER A 151 1.90 -10.98 -17.22
C SER A 151 2.96 -11.89 -17.87
N ILE A 152 4.21 -11.45 -17.97
CA ILE A 152 5.33 -12.24 -18.48
C ILE A 152 5.64 -13.41 -17.52
N ARG A 153 5.77 -13.13 -16.22
CA ARG A 153 6.09 -14.16 -15.21
C ARG A 153 5.04 -15.25 -15.16
N PHE A 154 3.76 -14.90 -15.12
CA PHE A 154 2.68 -15.91 -15.09
C PHE A 154 2.57 -16.66 -16.43
N SER A 155 2.87 -16.02 -17.56
CA SER A 155 2.97 -16.71 -18.85
C SER A 155 4.10 -17.75 -18.86
N HIS A 156 5.24 -17.49 -18.20
CA HIS A 156 6.30 -18.49 -18.03
C HIS A 156 5.88 -19.71 -17.18
N LEU A 157 4.80 -19.59 -16.39
CA LEU A 157 4.18 -20.70 -15.68
C LEU A 157 3.15 -21.47 -16.53
N GLY A 158 3.05 -21.15 -17.83
CA GLY A 158 2.08 -21.75 -18.73
C GLY A 158 0.67 -21.17 -18.61
N LYS A 159 0.49 -20.06 -17.88
CA LYS A 159 -0.81 -19.38 -17.75
C LYS A 159 -1.07 -18.45 -18.92
N ARG A 160 -2.31 -18.41 -19.41
CA ARG A 160 -2.72 -17.39 -20.38
C ARG A 160 -2.92 -16.08 -19.64
N CYS A 161 -1.90 -15.23 -19.61
CA CYS A 161 -1.91 -13.97 -18.88
C CYS A 161 -1.86 -12.78 -19.82
N VAL A 162 -2.73 -11.81 -19.62
CA VAL A 162 -2.88 -10.60 -20.46
C VAL A 162 -2.73 -9.36 -19.59
N SER A 163 -2.06 -8.34 -20.13
CA SER A 163 -2.01 -7.01 -19.56
C SER A 163 -1.98 -5.98 -20.70
N SER A 164 -2.58 -4.80 -20.49
CA SER A 164 -2.59 -3.72 -21.48
C SER A 164 -2.52 -2.35 -20.80
N ALA A 165 -1.89 -1.39 -21.47
CA ALA A 165 -1.91 0.02 -21.05
C ALA A 165 -3.19 0.76 -21.54
N VAL A 166 -3.99 0.12 -22.40
CA VAL A 166 -5.18 0.72 -23.00
C VAL A 166 -6.40 0.29 -22.19
N HIS A 167 -7.04 1.26 -21.53
CA HIS A 167 -8.19 1.03 -20.67
C HIS A 167 -9.35 0.29 -21.36
N GLU A 168 -9.71 0.75 -22.56
CA GLU A 168 -10.80 0.18 -23.35
C GLU A 168 -10.52 -1.29 -23.72
N LYS A 169 -9.24 -1.64 -23.91
CA LYS A 169 -8.85 -3.03 -24.15
C LYS A 169 -8.99 -3.89 -22.88
N ASN A 170 -8.58 -3.37 -21.73
CA ASN A 170 -8.77 -4.05 -20.46
C ASN A 170 -10.25 -4.25 -20.17
N LEU A 171 -11.08 -3.22 -20.37
CA LEU A 171 -12.52 -3.30 -20.16
C LEU A 171 -13.18 -4.34 -21.10
N ALA A 172 -12.82 -4.32 -22.38
CA ALA A 172 -13.32 -5.29 -23.36
C ALA A 172 -12.86 -6.72 -23.03
N PHE A 173 -11.64 -6.89 -22.55
CA PHE A 173 -11.12 -8.20 -22.15
C PHE A 173 -11.80 -8.72 -20.89
N ALA A 174 -12.00 -7.89 -19.87
CA ALA A 174 -12.75 -8.24 -18.66
C ALA A 174 -14.18 -8.74 -18.97
N GLN A 175 -14.80 -8.23 -20.03
CA GLN A 175 -16.09 -8.73 -20.52
C GLN A 175 -16.05 -10.15 -21.10
N THR A 176 -14.88 -10.70 -21.40
CA THR A 176 -14.73 -12.07 -21.89
C THR A 176 -14.39 -13.07 -20.79
N LEU A 177 -13.96 -12.59 -19.63
CA LEU A 177 -13.60 -13.45 -18.49
C LEU A 177 -14.80 -14.23 -17.94
N THR A 178 -14.53 -15.36 -17.35
CA THR A 178 -15.47 -16.29 -16.75
C THR A 178 -15.12 -16.56 -15.28
N PRO A 179 -16.00 -17.20 -14.48
CA PRO A 179 -15.67 -17.58 -13.10
C PRO A 179 -14.46 -18.52 -12.94
N LYS A 180 -13.92 -19.06 -14.04
CA LYS A 180 -12.68 -19.86 -14.04
C LYS A 180 -11.42 -19.02 -14.24
N ASP A 181 -11.58 -17.74 -14.43
CA ASP A 181 -10.48 -16.79 -14.68
C ASP A 181 -10.24 -15.93 -13.44
N ILE A 182 -9.26 -15.03 -13.50
CA ILE A 182 -8.97 -14.07 -12.42
C ILE A 182 -8.61 -12.71 -12.99
N LEU A 183 -9.12 -11.65 -12.35
CA LEU A 183 -8.64 -10.29 -12.52
C LEU A 183 -7.69 -9.92 -11.37
N ILE A 184 -6.48 -9.47 -11.69
CA ILE A 184 -5.48 -8.95 -10.75
C ILE A 184 -5.35 -7.45 -11.00
N VAL A 185 -5.63 -6.64 -9.99
CA VAL A 185 -5.61 -5.18 -10.06
C VAL A 185 -4.46 -4.64 -9.22
N LEU A 186 -3.57 -3.86 -9.83
CA LEU A 186 -2.46 -3.21 -9.16
C LEU A 186 -2.75 -1.71 -9.06
N SER A 187 -2.96 -1.20 -7.85
CA SER A 187 -3.24 0.21 -7.61
C SER A 187 -2.66 0.66 -6.27
N ALA A 188 -1.58 1.43 -6.28
CA ALA A 188 -0.97 1.91 -5.05
C ALA A 188 -1.93 2.75 -4.20
N SER A 189 -2.73 3.63 -4.83
CA SER A 189 -3.69 4.49 -4.11
C SER A 189 -4.97 3.76 -3.69
N GLY A 190 -5.29 2.61 -4.31
CA GLY A 190 -6.59 1.96 -4.12
C GLY A 190 -7.78 2.72 -4.70
N GLN A 191 -7.52 3.79 -5.45
CA GLN A 191 -8.53 4.72 -5.98
C GLN A 191 -8.23 5.02 -7.43
N SER A 192 -9.01 4.45 -8.33
CA SER A 192 -8.96 4.70 -9.77
C SER A 192 -10.30 4.33 -10.38
N ALA A 193 -11.03 5.30 -10.87
CA ALA A 193 -12.35 5.09 -11.49
C ALA A 193 -12.29 4.08 -12.66
N ARG A 194 -11.21 4.10 -13.44
CA ARG A 194 -11.04 3.15 -14.55
C ARG A 194 -10.78 1.72 -14.07
N LEU A 195 -9.96 1.53 -13.03
CA LEU A 195 -9.72 0.20 -12.46
C LEU A 195 -10.95 -0.30 -11.71
N GLU A 196 -11.71 0.59 -11.07
CA GLU A 196 -13.00 0.27 -10.46
C GLU A 196 -14.02 -0.20 -11.50
N GLU A 197 -14.07 0.47 -12.67
CA GLU A 197 -14.94 0.05 -13.79
C GLU A 197 -14.61 -1.36 -14.29
N VAL A 198 -13.32 -1.65 -14.54
CA VAL A 198 -12.87 -2.99 -14.97
C VAL A 198 -13.19 -4.03 -13.88
N SER A 199 -12.95 -3.71 -12.61
CA SER A 199 -13.24 -4.58 -11.47
C SER A 199 -14.76 -4.86 -11.35
N ALA A 200 -15.59 -3.85 -11.52
CA ALA A 200 -17.06 -3.99 -11.47
C ALA A 200 -17.57 -4.90 -12.61
N VAL A 201 -17.01 -4.79 -13.81
CA VAL A 201 -17.34 -5.68 -14.93
C VAL A 201 -16.97 -7.13 -14.60
N ALA A 202 -15.77 -7.38 -14.08
CA ALA A 202 -15.33 -8.71 -13.68
C ALA A 202 -16.25 -9.29 -12.57
N LYS A 203 -16.58 -8.49 -11.55
CA LYS A 203 -17.51 -8.88 -10.47
C LYS A 203 -18.89 -9.21 -10.99
N GLY A 204 -19.44 -8.43 -11.90
CA GLY A 204 -20.73 -8.69 -12.54
C GLY A 204 -20.79 -10.02 -13.30
N ARG A 205 -19.64 -10.58 -13.62
CA ARG A 205 -19.48 -11.88 -14.29
C ARG A 205 -19.06 -13.00 -13.33
N ASN A 206 -19.02 -12.74 -12.04
CA ASN A 206 -18.54 -13.64 -10.98
C ASN A 206 -17.06 -14.06 -11.17
N VAL A 207 -16.24 -13.20 -11.78
CA VAL A 207 -14.80 -13.41 -11.89
C VAL A 207 -14.16 -13.01 -10.56
N PRO A 208 -13.32 -13.85 -9.96
CA PRO A 208 -12.56 -13.49 -8.76
C PRO A 208 -11.64 -12.29 -9.02
N VAL A 209 -11.63 -11.34 -8.09
CA VAL A 209 -10.81 -10.12 -8.17
C VAL A 209 -9.82 -10.10 -7.02
N LEU A 210 -8.51 -10.06 -7.35
CA LEU A 210 -7.40 -9.82 -6.43
C LEU A 210 -6.92 -8.38 -6.60
N VAL A 211 -6.91 -7.61 -5.52
CA VAL A 211 -6.37 -6.24 -5.50
C VAL A 211 -5.06 -6.21 -4.71
N ILE A 212 -4.03 -5.62 -5.29
CA ILE A 212 -2.74 -5.31 -4.64
C ILE A 212 -2.67 -3.79 -4.49
N THR A 213 -2.68 -3.29 -3.24
CA THR A 213 -2.84 -1.87 -2.94
C THR A 213 -2.20 -1.47 -1.61
N CYS A 214 -1.90 -0.17 -1.43
CA CYS A 214 -1.54 0.37 -0.11
C CYS A 214 -2.79 0.71 0.74
N ASP A 215 -3.97 0.85 0.13
CA ASP A 215 -5.22 1.18 0.82
C ASP A 215 -6.16 -0.03 0.85
N SER A 216 -6.11 -0.79 1.95
CA SER A 216 -6.96 -1.97 2.17
C SER A 216 -8.44 -1.65 2.40
N HIS A 217 -8.82 -0.39 2.50
CA HIS A 217 -10.19 0.06 2.76
C HIS A 217 -10.74 0.93 1.62
N GLY A 218 -9.92 1.19 0.61
CA GLY A 218 -10.28 1.99 -0.56
C GLY A 218 -11.35 1.35 -1.45
N PRO A 219 -11.88 2.11 -2.41
CA PRO A 219 -12.93 1.64 -3.31
C PRO A 219 -12.58 0.34 -4.04
N LEU A 220 -11.36 0.19 -4.52
CA LEU A 220 -10.91 -1.04 -5.19
C LEU A 220 -10.88 -2.24 -4.23
N ALA A 221 -10.44 -2.04 -2.98
CA ALA A 221 -10.42 -3.10 -1.99
C ALA A 221 -11.85 -3.57 -1.63
N GLN A 222 -12.84 -2.68 -1.67
CA GLN A 222 -14.25 -3.04 -1.43
C GLN A 222 -14.86 -3.86 -2.56
N LEU A 223 -14.34 -3.75 -3.78
CA LEU A 223 -14.76 -4.57 -4.92
C LEU A 223 -14.04 -5.92 -4.98
N ALA A 224 -12.95 -6.09 -4.23
CA ALA A 224 -12.10 -7.27 -4.28
C ALA A 224 -12.68 -8.46 -3.50
N ASP A 225 -12.38 -9.67 -3.97
CA ASP A 225 -12.54 -10.90 -3.19
C ASP A 225 -11.32 -11.15 -2.31
N TYR A 226 -10.15 -10.70 -2.77
CA TYR A 226 -8.87 -10.82 -2.08
C TYR A 226 -8.10 -9.50 -2.15
N VAL A 227 -7.48 -9.11 -1.03
CA VAL A 227 -6.65 -7.91 -0.96
C VAL A 227 -5.29 -8.28 -0.42
N MET A 228 -4.23 -7.94 -1.15
CA MET A 228 -2.86 -7.99 -0.64
C MET A 228 -2.37 -6.56 -0.44
N THR A 229 -2.00 -6.24 0.80
CA THR A 229 -1.60 -4.88 1.17
C THR A 229 -0.11 -4.68 0.97
N THR A 230 0.26 -3.55 0.35
CA THR A 230 1.65 -3.10 0.19
C THR A 230 1.95 -1.92 1.10
N SER A 231 3.20 -1.82 1.56
CA SER A 231 3.71 -0.62 2.20
C SER A 231 4.30 0.33 1.15
N ASN A 232 4.16 1.63 1.34
CA ASN A 232 4.78 2.66 0.51
C ASN A 232 5.44 3.71 1.39
N ARG A 233 6.74 3.91 1.21
CA ARG A 233 7.56 4.87 1.98
C ARG A 233 8.15 5.98 1.10
N GLU A 234 7.65 6.18 -0.11
CA GLU A 234 8.21 7.14 -1.08
C GLU A 234 8.24 8.57 -0.53
N GLN A 235 7.21 8.99 0.20
CA GLN A 235 7.14 10.32 0.79
C GLN A 235 8.16 10.56 1.91
N ARG A 236 8.75 9.50 2.49
CA ARG A 236 9.87 9.62 3.42
C ARG A 236 11.19 9.92 2.73
N LEU A 237 11.31 9.61 1.46
CA LEU A 237 12.50 9.85 0.66
C LEU A 237 12.44 11.20 -0.04
N ILE A 238 11.28 11.58 -0.54
CA ILE A 238 11.07 12.83 -1.30
C ILE A 238 9.79 13.49 -0.79
N GLU A 239 9.95 14.61 -0.10
CA GLU A 239 8.82 15.40 0.40
C GLU A 239 7.94 15.90 -0.76
N GLY A 240 6.63 15.75 -0.62
CA GLY A 240 5.66 16.13 -1.65
C GLY A 240 5.59 15.20 -2.87
N SER A 241 6.31 14.08 -2.87
CA SER A 241 6.20 13.09 -3.95
C SER A 241 4.82 12.42 -3.90
N HIS A 242 4.14 12.41 -5.04
CA HIS A 242 2.93 11.62 -5.25
C HIS A 242 3.22 10.27 -5.94
N ALA A 243 4.49 9.98 -6.18
CA ALA A 243 4.90 8.69 -6.73
C ALA A 243 4.67 7.57 -5.72
N ALA A 244 4.32 6.40 -6.21
CA ALA A 244 4.28 5.19 -5.40
C ALA A 244 5.51 4.34 -5.72
N SER A 245 6.09 3.71 -4.70
CA SER A 245 7.13 2.72 -4.89
C SER A 245 6.57 1.53 -5.68
N LEU A 246 7.32 1.09 -6.68
CA LEU A 246 7.01 -0.13 -7.44
C LEU A 246 7.61 -1.39 -6.79
N LEU A 247 8.44 -1.22 -5.77
CA LEU A 247 9.16 -2.32 -5.12
C LEU A 247 8.20 -3.30 -4.44
N SER A 248 7.29 -2.78 -3.61
CA SER A 248 6.36 -3.60 -2.84
C SER A 248 5.35 -4.38 -3.69
N PRO A 249 4.66 -3.78 -4.68
CA PRO A 249 3.80 -4.56 -5.54
C PRO A 249 4.58 -5.56 -6.39
N ASN A 250 5.80 -5.23 -6.84
CA ASN A 250 6.64 -6.17 -7.58
C ASN A 250 7.04 -7.37 -6.72
N VAL A 251 7.43 -7.16 -5.47
CA VAL A 251 7.75 -8.24 -4.52
C VAL A 251 6.53 -9.16 -4.30
N LEU A 252 5.32 -8.63 -4.19
CA LEU A 252 4.13 -9.48 -4.07
C LEU A 252 3.89 -10.33 -5.33
N ILE A 253 4.11 -9.79 -6.51
CA ILE A 253 4.08 -10.57 -7.76
C ILE A 253 5.15 -11.67 -7.75
N GLU A 254 6.36 -11.36 -7.31
CA GLU A 254 7.43 -12.36 -7.16
C GLU A 254 7.08 -13.44 -6.13
N VAL A 255 6.51 -13.07 -4.99
CA VAL A 255 6.04 -14.03 -3.97
C VAL A 255 5.02 -14.99 -4.60
N LEU A 256 4.00 -14.47 -5.29
CA LEU A 256 3.02 -15.31 -5.96
C LEU A 256 3.67 -16.22 -7.00
N TYR A 257 4.56 -15.68 -7.83
CA TYR A 257 5.27 -16.42 -8.87
C TYR A 257 6.12 -17.56 -8.30
N TYR A 258 6.95 -17.28 -7.28
CA TYR A 258 7.82 -18.31 -6.69
C TYR A 258 7.02 -19.38 -5.95
N LEU A 259 5.98 -19.00 -5.20
CA LEU A 259 5.14 -19.96 -4.48
C LEU A 259 4.29 -20.83 -5.44
N LEU A 260 3.93 -20.31 -6.62
CA LEU A 260 3.28 -21.13 -7.65
C LEU A 260 4.23 -22.16 -8.27
N ARG A 261 5.54 -21.90 -8.31
CA ARG A 261 6.56 -22.84 -8.78
C ARG A 261 6.94 -23.93 -7.77
N MET A 262 6.72 -23.64 -6.49
CA MET A 262 6.98 -24.62 -5.42
C MET A 262 5.82 -25.62 -5.36
N GLU A 263 6.05 -26.86 -5.79
CA GLU A 263 5.02 -27.88 -5.95
C GLU A 263 4.44 -28.42 -4.62
N ASN A 264 5.04 -28.11 -3.47
CA ASN A 264 4.75 -28.74 -2.17
C ASN A 264 4.35 -27.75 -1.05
N LEU A 265 3.75 -26.61 -1.35
CA LEU A 265 3.27 -25.67 -0.33
C LEU A 265 1.74 -25.68 -0.20
#